data_5c3546c27407fc25df262f73af7bf68d
#
_entry.id   5c3546c27407fc25df262f73af7bf68d
#
_cell.length_a   1.000
_cell.length_b   1.000
_cell.length_c   1.000
_cell.angle_alpha   90.00
_cell.angle_beta   90.00
_cell.angle_gamma   90.00
#
_symmetry.space_group_name_H-M   'P 1'
#
loop_
_entity.id
_entity.type
_entity.pdbx_description
1 polymer ?
#
loop_
_entity_poly.entity_id
_entity_poly.type
_entity_poly.pdbx_seq_one_letter_code
_entity_poly.pdbx_strand_id
1 'polypeptide(L)'
;MQKRKSNPRRAVVWRVRVLMAERNVRSVSELVRRMDDIGVSISIAQLGRLIDGKTQHWSQEVIEGLMTILECQVGDLWKER
;
A
#
# COMPACT_ATOMS: atom_id res chain seq x y z
N MET A 1 -1.26 33.10 -6.65
CA MET A 1 -0.92 32.53 -6.74
C MET A 1 -0.98 31.90 -6.68
N GLN A 2 -0.83 31.48 -6.74
CA GLN A 2 -0.71 30.65 -6.93
C GLN A 2 -0.68 29.84 -7.06
N LYS A 3 -0.65 29.74 -7.16
CA LYS A 3 -0.44 28.94 -7.31
C LYS A 3 -0.47 28.11 -7.53
N ARG A 4 -0.35 27.68 -7.41
CA ARG A 4 -0.28 26.74 -7.68
C ARG A 4 -0.97 26.31 -8.28
N LYS A 5 -1.24 26.27 -8.43
CA LYS A 5 -1.69 25.81 -8.91
C LYS A 5 -2.06 25.21 -9.75
N SER A 6 -2.36 25.46 -10.01
CA SER A 6 -2.70 24.51 -11.03
C SER A 6 -1.55 23.58 -11.34
N ASN A 7 -1.46 22.62 -10.56
CA ASN A 7 -0.48 21.59 -10.76
C ASN A 7 -1.08 20.56 -11.73
N PRO A 8 -0.47 20.38 -12.92
CA PRO A 8 -1.00 19.40 -13.88
C PRO A 8 -0.73 17.96 -13.51
N ARG A 9 0.01 17.71 -12.45
CA ARG A 9 0.38 16.37 -12.07
C ARG A 9 -0.84 15.58 -11.60
N ARG A 10 -1.00 14.40 -12.13
CA ARG A 10 -2.08 13.51 -11.73
C ARG A 10 -1.71 12.84 -10.42
N ALA A 11 -2.69 12.71 -9.54
CA ALA A 11 -2.47 12.15 -8.22
C ALA A 11 -2.97 10.72 -8.13
N VAL A 12 -2.31 9.91 -7.32
CA VAL A 12 -2.74 8.54 -7.05
C VAL A 12 -2.98 8.37 -5.56
N VAL A 13 -3.88 7.48 -5.24
CA VAL A 13 -4.14 7.10 -3.84
C VAL A 13 -4.04 5.59 -3.71
N TRP A 14 -3.64 5.15 -2.52
CA TRP A 14 -3.52 3.74 -2.22
C TRP A 14 -4.89 3.10 -2.05
N ARG A 15 -4.99 1.88 -2.56
CA ARG A 15 -6.19 1.08 -2.38
C ARG A 15 -5.94 -0.13 -1.48
N VAL A 16 -4.83 -0.16 -0.76
CA VAL A 16 -4.46 -1.34 0.03
C VAL A 16 -5.53 -1.69 1.06
N ARG A 17 -6.11 -0.69 1.75
CA ARG A 17 -7.15 -0.98 2.74
C ARG A 17 -8.41 -1.57 2.10
N VAL A 18 -8.77 -1.12 0.92
CA VAL A 18 -9.91 -1.68 0.18
C VAL A 18 -9.63 -3.14 -0.17
N LEU A 19 -8.43 -3.41 -0.69
CA LEU A 19 -8.04 -4.77 -1.05
C LEU A 19 -7.95 -5.67 0.18
N MET A 20 -7.47 -5.14 1.30
CA MET A 20 -7.46 -5.88 2.56
C MET A 20 -8.88 -6.32 2.95
N ALA A 21 -9.83 -5.39 2.87
CA ALA A 21 -11.20 -5.70 3.21
C ALA A 21 -11.77 -6.77 2.27
N GLU A 22 -11.47 -6.68 0.99
CA GLU A 22 -11.95 -7.64 0.00
C GLU A 22 -11.38 -9.03 0.23
N ARG A 23 -10.19 -9.12 0.83
CA ARG A 23 -9.50 -10.39 1.08
C ARG A 23 -9.59 -10.84 2.53
N ASN A 24 -10.43 -10.19 3.32
CA ASN A 24 -10.61 -10.51 4.75
C ASN A 24 -9.32 -10.40 5.56
N VAL A 25 -8.44 -9.48 5.18
CA VAL A 25 -7.28 -9.14 5.99
C VAL A 25 -7.72 -8.00 6.90
N ARG A 26 -7.89 -8.29 8.19
CA ARG A 26 -8.64 -7.41 9.10
C ARG A 26 -7.82 -6.29 9.70
N SER A 27 -6.49 -6.44 9.71
CA SER A 27 -5.65 -5.46 10.39
C SER A 27 -4.26 -5.43 9.75
N VAL A 28 -3.55 -4.33 10.00
CA VAL A 28 -2.18 -4.20 9.54
C VAL A 28 -1.30 -5.27 10.19
N SER A 29 -1.55 -5.61 11.46
CA SER A 29 -0.74 -6.63 12.12
C SER A 29 -0.96 -8.01 11.48
N GLU A 30 -2.16 -8.32 11.04
CA GLU A 30 -2.39 -9.56 10.31
C GLU A 30 -1.65 -9.56 8.98
N LEU A 31 -1.65 -8.42 8.28
CA LEU A 31 -0.94 -8.29 7.02
C LEU A 31 0.57 -8.48 7.22
N VAL A 32 1.12 -7.87 8.27
CA VAL A 32 2.54 -8.03 8.62
C VAL A 32 2.87 -9.50 8.85
N ARG A 33 2.02 -10.21 9.59
CA ARG A 33 2.22 -11.61 9.88
C ARG A 33 2.22 -12.45 8.59
N ARG A 34 1.29 -12.17 7.69
CA ARG A 34 1.22 -12.89 6.41
C ARG A 34 2.43 -12.59 5.53
N MET A 35 2.92 -11.35 5.57
CA MET A 35 4.12 -10.98 4.83
C MET A 35 5.34 -11.70 5.40
N ASP A 36 5.42 -11.81 6.72
CA ASP A 36 6.51 -12.54 7.36
C ASP A 36 6.50 -14.02 6.94
N ASP A 37 5.32 -14.61 6.78
CA ASP A 37 5.18 -16.01 6.35
C ASP A 37 5.75 -16.25 4.95
N ILE A 38 5.80 -15.22 4.12
CA ILE A 38 6.37 -15.34 2.77
C ILE A 38 7.75 -14.70 2.67
N GLY A 39 8.38 -14.42 3.80
CA GLY A 39 9.75 -13.94 3.84
C GLY A 39 9.94 -12.44 3.72
N VAL A 40 8.87 -11.66 3.89
CA VAL A 40 8.96 -10.20 3.82
C VAL A 40 8.81 -9.62 5.22
N SER A 41 9.88 -9.05 5.74
CA SER A 41 9.93 -8.48 7.09
C SER A 41 9.66 -6.99 7.05
N ILE A 42 8.63 -6.55 7.77
CA ILE A 42 8.31 -5.13 7.90
C ILE A 42 7.58 -4.93 9.22
N SER A 43 7.81 -3.81 9.89
CA SER A 43 7.12 -3.54 11.15
C SER A 43 5.69 -3.06 10.90
N ILE A 44 4.84 -3.24 11.92
CA ILE A 44 3.45 -2.76 11.85
C ILE A 44 3.42 -1.26 11.61
N ALA A 45 4.29 -0.51 12.32
CA ALA A 45 4.34 0.94 12.17
C ALA A 45 4.74 1.36 10.76
N GLN A 46 5.75 0.69 10.19
CA GLN A 46 6.19 1.02 8.83
C GLN A 46 5.13 0.71 7.80
N LEU A 47 4.52 -0.48 7.91
CA LEU A 47 3.49 -0.87 6.95
C LEU A 47 2.26 0.02 7.08
N GLY A 48 1.89 0.38 8.29
CA GLY A 48 0.76 1.30 8.52
C GLY A 48 0.98 2.66 7.87
N ARG A 49 2.18 3.24 8.04
CA ARG A 49 2.49 4.53 7.41
C ARG A 49 2.46 4.43 5.88
N LEU A 50 2.96 3.32 5.36
CA LEU A 50 3.00 3.09 3.95
C LEU A 50 1.58 2.96 3.36
N ILE A 51 0.72 2.21 4.03
CA ILE A 51 -0.67 2.01 3.62
C ILE A 51 -1.43 3.33 3.66
N ASP A 52 -1.15 4.18 4.64
CA ASP A 52 -1.84 5.45 4.81
C ASP A 52 -1.25 6.56 3.94
N GLY A 53 -0.28 6.24 3.10
CA GLY A 53 0.30 7.21 2.18
C GLY A 53 1.23 8.22 2.86
N LYS A 54 1.76 7.88 4.02
CA LYS A 54 2.59 8.81 4.80
C LYS A 54 4.08 8.60 4.57
N THR A 55 4.46 7.74 3.64
CA THR A 55 5.85 7.55 3.27
C THR A 55 5.96 7.62 1.76
N GLN A 56 7.09 8.09 1.28
CA GLN A 56 7.38 8.15 -0.14
C GLN A 56 8.34 7.06 -0.60
N HIS A 57 8.76 6.21 0.32
CA HIS A 57 9.74 5.18 0.03
C HIS A 57 9.10 3.80 0.09
N TRP A 58 9.33 3.04 -0.96
CA TRP A 58 8.77 1.71 -1.15
C TRP A 58 9.87 0.74 -1.48
N SER A 59 9.81 -0.45 -0.90
CA SER A 59 10.70 -1.50 -1.37
C SER A 59 9.92 -2.38 -2.34
N GLN A 60 10.62 -2.86 -3.35
CA GLN A 60 10.05 -3.80 -4.31
C GLN A 60 9.51 -5.03 -3.58
N GLU A 61 10.23 -5.48 -2.57
CA GLU A 61 9.87 -6.68 -1.81
C GLU A 61 8.52 -6.52 -1.13
N VAL A 62 8.27 -5.34 -0.55
CA VAL A 62 6.98 -5.07 0.10
C VAL A 62 5.86 -5.04 -0.93
N ILE A 63 6.08 -4.40 -2.08
CA ILE A 63 5.09 -4.36 -3.15
C ILE A 63 4.77 -5.78 -3.62
N GLU A 64 5.79 -6.60 -3.81
CA GLU A 64 5.57 -7.98 -4.24
C GLU A 64 4.81 -8.79 -3.19
N GLY A 65 5.11 -8.54 -1.91
CA GLY A 65 4.38 -9.19 -0.82
C GLY A 65 2.92 -8.82 -0.79
N LEU A 66 2.63 -7.53 -0.98
CA LEU A 66 1.25 -7.06 -1.04
C LEU A 66 0.49 -7.71 -2.20
N MET A 67 1.11 -7.76 -3.35
CA MET A 67 0.49 -8.40 -4.53
C MET A 67 0.17 -9.86 -4.25
N THR A 68 1.09 -10.56 -3.60
CA THR A 68 0.94 -11.97 -3.31
C THR A 68 -0.20 -12.22 -2.33
N ILE A 69 -0.20 -11.49 -1.21
CA ILE A 69 -1.18 -11.70 -0.15
C ILE A 69 -2.56 -11.22 -0.56
N LEU A 70 -2.62 -10.06 -1.22
CA LEU A 70 -3.89 -9.47 -1.63
C LEU A 70 -4.38 -10.03 -2.97
N GLU A 71 -3.60 -10.88 -3.60
CA GLU A 71 -3.95 -11.54 -4.87
C GLU A 71 -4.36 -10.51 -5.91
N CYS A 72 -3.48 -9.54 -6.14
CA CYS A 72 -3.77 -8.44 -7.05
C CYS A 72 -2.56 -8.12 -7.91
N GLN A 73 -2.78 -7.32 -8.93
CA GLN A 73 -1.71 -6.80 -9.77
C GLN A 73 -1.22 -5.47 -9.21
N VAL A 74 -0.03 -5.06 -9.62
CA VAL A 74 0.55 -3.81 -9.12
C VAL A 74 -0.37 -2.62 -9.41
N GLY A 75 -1.04 -2.62 -10.55
CA GLY A 75 -1.96 -1.55 -10.91
C GLY A 75 -3.22 -1.48 -10.04
N ASP A 76 -3.53 -2.56 -9.32
CA ASP A 76 -4.68 -2.57 -8.40
C ASP A 76 -4.38 -1.89 -7.08
N LEU A 77 -3.09 -1.68 -6.76
CA LEU A 77 -2.68 -1.09 -5.49
C LEU A 77 -2.94 0.42 -5.46
N TRP A 78 -3.03 1.07 -6.61
CA TRP A 78 -3.24 2.50 -6.71
C TRP A 78 -4.47 2.81 -7.52
N LYS A 79 -5.06 3.96 -7.22
CA LYS A 79 -6.16 4.50 -7.99
C LYS A 79 -5.83 5.95 -8.31
N GLU A 80 -6.09 6.38 -9.52
CA GLU A 80 -5.96 7.79 -9.86
C GLU A 80 -7.08 8.57 -9.19
N ARG A 81 -6.72 9.67 -8.58
CA ARG A 81 -7.67 10.53 -7.89
C ARG A 81 -8.57 11.26 -8.86
#